data_5eebbf1ead61ce7cd014d352a919b1ff
#
_entry.id   5eebbf1ead61ce7cd014d352a919b1ff
#
_cell.length_a   1.000
_cell.length_b   1.000
_cell.length_c   1.000
_cell.angle_alpha   90.00
_cell.angle_beta   90.00
_cell.angle_gamma   90.00
#
_symmetry.space_group_name_H-M   'P 1'
#
loop_
_entity.id
_entity.type
_entity.pdbx_description
1 polymer ?
#
loop_
_entity_poly.entity_id
_entity_poly.type
_entity_poly.pdbx_seq_one_letter_code
_entity_poly.pdbx_strand_id
1 'polypeptide(L)'
;LHRIRKGEQVVAIVAPSILGQFKTTIEQVYGALKQVGFTDVIEVAQGAMDTVSNEAHELIEKLEEGQKFMTTSCCPSYIELVNKHIPAMKPYVSGTGSPMYYAARIAKEKYPDAKVVFIGPCVAKRKEAQRDEAVDFIMTFEEMASVFAGLDIQMEQAKPYSMSFTSVREAHGFAQAGGVMGAVKAYLKEEADKINAVQVANLDKKAIGSLRAYAKTGKAPGQFIEVMA
;
A
#
# COMPACT_ATOMS: atom_id res chain seq x y z
N LEU A 1 -0.25 -21.10 -6.33
CA LEU A 1 -0.41 -22.53 -6.04
C LEU A 1 0.54 -23.41 -6.84
N HIS A 2 0.64 -23.25 -8.16
CA HIS A 2 1.52 -24.08 -9.00
C HIS A 2 2.98 -24.02 -8.54
N ARG A 3 3.51 -22.83 -8.21
CA ARG A 3 4.88 -22.62 -7.71
C ARG A 3 5.09 -23.33 -6.36
N ILE A 4 4.15 -23.16 -5.44
CA ILE A 4 4.17 -23.85 -4.14
C ILE A 4 4.21 -25.36 -4.31
N ARG A 5 3.37 -25.94 -5.20
CA ARG A 5 3.35 -27.37 -5.49
C ARG A 5 4.65 -27.90 -6.10
N LYS A 6 5.43 -27.04 -6.74
CA LYS A 6 6.77 -27.35 -7.26
C LYS A 6 7.88 -27.22 -6.21
N GLY A 7 7.55 -26.87 -4.98
CA GLY A 7 8.52 -26.66 -3.90
C GLY A 7 9.28 -25.36 -3.97
N GLU A 8 8.83 -24.40 -4.81
CA GLU A 8 9.42 -23.06 -4.84
C GLU A 8 9.03 -22.28 -3.56
N GLN A 9 9.95 -21.45 -3.07
CA GLN A 9 9.63 -20.52 -1.99
C GLN A 9 8.68 -19.44 -2.48
N VAL A 10 7.56 -19.25 -1.77
CA VAL A 10 6.57 -18.23 -2.07
C VAL A 10 6.22 -17.48 -0.79
N VAL A 11 6.43 -16.18 -0.79
CA VAL A 11 6.15 -15.29 0.35
C VAL A 11 4.89 -14.48 0.07
N ALA A 12 3.97 -14.45 1.02
CA ALA A 12 2.81 -13.56 0.98
C ALA A 12 3.16 -12.23 1.65
N ILE A 13 2.87 -11.11 0.97
CA ILE A 13 2.83 -9.78 1.59
C ILE A 13 1.36 -9.33 1.66
N VAL A 14 0.86 -9.07 2.87
CA VAL A 14 -0.58 -8.92 3.12
C VAL A 14 -0.93 -7.49 3.51
N ALA A 15 -1.90 -6.91 2.81
CA ALA A 15 -2.36 -5.55 3.08
C ALA A 15 -3.08 -5.45 4.43
N PRO A 16 -2.86 -4.36 5.22
CA PRO A 16 -3.45 -4.20 6.55
C PRO A 16 -4.98 -4.14 6.53
N SER A 17 -5.61 -3.81 5.40
CA SER A 17 -7.06 -3.84 5.22
C SER A 17 -7.69 -5.24 5.31
N ILE A 18 -6.89 -6.28 5.49
CA ILE A 18 -7.39 -7.63 5.82
C ILE A 18 -8.04 -7.69 7.20
N LEU A 19 -7.71 -6.76 8.09
CA LEU A 19 -8.34 -6.64 9.40
C LEU A 19 -9.85 -6.42 9.25
N GLY A 20 -10.64 -7.28 9.88
CA GLY A 20 -12.11 -7.22 9.82
C GLY A 20 -12.75 -7.77 8.52
N GLN A 21 -11.98 -8.28 7.56
CA GLN A 21 -12.52 -8.91 6.36
C GLN A 21 -13.11 -10.31 6.63
N PHE A 22 -12.56 -11.01 7.60
CA PHE A 22 -12.97 -12.37 7.95
C PHE A 22 -13.41 -12.45 9.41
N LYS A 23 -14.32 -13.37 9.73
CA LYS A 23 -14.82 -13.60 11.09
C LYS A 23 -13.86 -14.49 11.90
N THR A 24 -12.57 -14.16 11.87
CA THR A 24 -11.51 -14.88 12.56
C THR A 24 -10.37 -13.94 12.94
N THR A 25 -9.41 -14.40 13.73
CA THR A 25 -8.25 -13.58 14.09
C THR A 25 -7.28 -13.47 12.91
N ILE A 26 -6.49 -12.40 12.89
CA ILE A 26 -5.50 -12.17 11.83
C ILE A 26 -4.44 -13.28 11.82
N GLU A 27 -4.04 -13.76 12.98
CA GLU A 27 -3.08 -14.84 13.14
C GLU A 27 -3.60 -16.16 12.56
N GLN A 28 -4.92 -16.41 12.63
CA GLN A 28 -5.55 -17.57 11.99
C GLN A 28 -5.58 -17.42 10.47
N VAL A 29 -5.83 -16.22 9.94
CA VAL A 29 -5.73 -15.96 8.49
C VAL A 29 -4.30 -16.23 8.00
N TYR A 30 -3.29 -15.73 8.74
CA TYR A 30 -1.88 -16.01 8.41
C TYR A 30 -1.54 -17.50 8.54
N GLY A 31 -2.09 -18.17 9.55
CA GLY A 31 -1.97 -19.62 9.71
C GLY A 31 -2.58 -20.39 8.53
N ALA A 32 -3.72 -19.94 8.01
CA ALA A 32 -4.32 -20.53 6.80
C ALA A 32 -3.44 -20.34 5.56
N LEU A 33 -2.78 -19.17 5.40
CA LEU A 33 -1.78 -18.97 4.35
C LEU A 33 -0.60 -19.92 4.49
N LYS A 34 -0.15 -20.19 5.72
CA LYS A 34 0.89 -21.22 5.98
C LYS A 34 0.42 -22.61 5.57
N GLN A 35 -0.85 -22.97 5.80
CA GLN A 35 -1.42 -24.23 5.36
C GLN A 35 -1.50 -24.36 3.83
N VAL A 36 -1.73 -23.27 3.10
CA VAL A 36 -1.63 -23.23 1.62
C VAL A 36 -0.23 -23.59 1.15
N GLY A 37 0.79 -23.37 2.00
CA GLY A 37 2.19 -23.64 1.71
C GLY A 37 3.05 -22.40 1.47
N PHE A 38 2.57 -21.20 1.82
CA PHE A 38 3.43 -20.02 1.80
C PHE A 38 4.62 -20.18 2.75
N THR A 39 5.81 -19.84 2.26
CA THR A 39 7.06 -19.92 3.02
C THR A 39 7.04 -18.96 4.21
N ASP A 40 6.53 -17.77 4.01
CA ASP A 40 6.35 -16.76 5.06
C ASP A 40 5.20 -15.82 4.73
N VAL A 41 4.77 -15.06 5.74
CA VAL A 41 3.76 -14.00 5.63
C VAL A 41 4.34 -12.73 6.24
N ILE A 42 4.32 -11.64 5.49
CA ILE A 42 4.83 -10.33 5.89
C ILE A 42 3.70 -9.31 5.77
N GLU A 43 3.54 -8.44 6.76
CA GLU A 43 2.57 -7.35 6.67
C GLU A 43 3.08 -6.23 5.77
N VAL A 44 2.23 -5.77 4.86
CA VAL A 44 2.54 -4.58 4.04
C VAL A 44 2.68 -3.31 4.89
N ALA A 45 2.12 -3.31 6.08
CA ALA A 45 2.32 -2.28 7.08
C ALA A 45 3.82 -2.05 7.44
N GLN A 46 4.69 -3.06 7.32
CA GLN A 46 6.14 -2.88 7.48
C GLN A 46 6.71 -1.94 6.40
N GLY A 47 6.31 -2.13 5.14
CA GLY A 47 6.71 -1.25 4.05
C GLY A 47 6.06 0.14 4.10
N ALA A 48 4.95 0.29 4.84
CA ALA A 48 4.33 1.58 5.05
C ALA A 48 5.21 2.54 5.86
N MET A 49 6.07 2.02 6.73
CA MET A 49 7.03 2.83 7.50
C MET A 49 8.02 3.56 6.58
N ASP A 50 8.56 2.85 5.59
CA ASP A 50 9.46 3.42 4.59
C ASP A 50 8.73 4.43 3.69
N THR A 51 7.50 4.13 3.30
CA THR A 51 6.65 5.07 2.56
C THR A 51 6.48 6.38 3.33
N VAL A 52 6.13 6.32 4.62
CA VAL A 52 5.93 7.50 5.48
C VAL A 52 7.19 8.34 5.57
N SER A 53 8.32 7.70 5.89
CA SER A 53 9.60 8.39 6.06
C SER A 53 10.01 9.11 4.77
N ASN A 54 10.00 8.40 3.66
CA ASN A 54 10.42 8.96 2.37
C ASN A 54 9.46 10.04 1.88
N GLU A 55 8.14 9.85 2.04
CA GLU A 55 7.13 10.82 1.62
C GLU A 55 7.18 12.10 2.47
N ALA A 56 7.47 11.98 3.77
CA ALA A 56 7.66 13.11 4.66
C ALA A 56 8.89 13.95 4.29
N HIS A 57 10.03 13.30 4.03
CA HIS A 57 11.24 14.00 3.61
C HIS A 57 11.06 14.67 2.25
N GLU A 58 10.51 13.97 1.26
CA GLU A 58 10.23 14.52 -0.05
C GLU A 58 9.28 15.71 0.00
N LEU A 59 8.27 15.66 0.88
CA LEU A 59 7.34 16.78 1.06
C LEU A 59 8.07 18.04 1.54
N ILE A 60 8.90 17.93 2.57
CA ILE A 60 9.66 19.06 3.10
C ILE A 60 10.60 19.61 2.04
N GLU A 61 11.38 18.76 1.38
CA GLU A 61 12.32 19.15 0.31
C GLU A 61 11.61 19.93 -0.81
N LYS A 62 10.51 19.41 -1.33
CA LYS A 62 9.72 20.08 -2.39
C LYS A 62 9.15 21.42 -1.95
N LEU A 63 8.72 21.54 -0.70
CA LEU A 63 8.22 22.82 -0.17
C LEU A 63 9.35 23.85 -0.02
N GLU A 64 10.54 23.44 0.42
CA GLU A 64 11.74 24.28 0.51
C GLU A 64 12.22 24.75 -0.87
N GLU A 65 12.11 23.90 -1.89
CA GLU A 65 12.38 24.26 -3.30
C GLU A 65 11.32 25.22 -3.89
N GLY A 66 10.28 25.53 -3.14
CA GLY A 66 9.23 26.49 -3.54
C GLY A 66 8.02 25.88 -4.21
N GLN A 67 7.94 24.55 -4.32
CA GLN A 67 6.73 23.87 -4.76
C GLN A 67 5.60 24.14 -3.75
N LYS A 68 4.38 24.33 -4.22
CA LYS A 68 3.26 24.77 -3.36
C LYS A 68 2.48 23.60 -2.73
N PHE A 69 2.57 22.43 -3.32
CA PHE A 69 1.91 21.24 -2.80
C PHE A 69 2.54 19.97 -3.37
N MET A 70 2.35 18.85 -2.68
CA MET A 70 2.65 17.51 -3.13
C MET A 70 1.44 16.60 -2.91
N THR A 71 1.25 15.61 -3.78
CA THR A 71 0.23 14.56 -3.63
C THR A 71 0.89 13.23 -3.33
N THR A 72 0.18 12.35 -2.61
CA THR A 72 0.64 10.98 -2.36
C THR A 72 0.78 10.15 -3.62
N SER A 73 1.58 9.08 -3.59
CA SER A 73 1.80 8.14 -4.71
C SER A 73 1.24 6.74 -4.49
N CYS A 74 0.78 6.40 -3.29
CA CYS A 74 0.46 5.03 -2.90
C CYS A 74 -0.80 4.43 -3.56
N CYS A 75 -1.68 5.26 -4.18
CA CYS A 75 -2.88 4.81 -4.87
C CYS A 75 -2.60 4.58 -6.37
N PRO A 76 -2.54 3.31 -6.87
CA PRO A 76 -2.23 3.04 -8.27
C PRO A 76 -3.31 3.53 -9.24
N SER A 77 -4.58 3.60 -8.82
CA SER A 77 -5.65 4.19 -9.64
C SER A 77 -5.41 5.68 -9.89
N TYR A 78 -4.95 6.41 -8.86
CA TYR A 78 -4.57 7.81 -9.01
C TYR A 78 -3.36 7.97 -9.93
N ILE A 79 -2.33 7.16 -9.78
CA ILE A 79 -1.15 7.19 -10.65
C ILE A 79 -1.53 6.93 -12.12
N GLU A 80 -2.42 5.97 -12.38
CA GLU A 80 -2.93 5.72 -13.74
C GLU A 80 -3.75 6.91 -14.29
N LEU A 81 -4.57 7.55 -13.43
CA LEU A 81 -5.30 8.77 -13.79
C LEU A 81 -4.34 9.90 -14.21
N VAL A 82 -3.30 10.13 -13.40
CA VAL A 82 -2.27 11.14 -13.69
C VAL A 82 -1.58 10.83 -15.03
N ASN A 83 -1.10 9.60 -15.18
CA ASN A 83 -0.34 9.21 -16.37
C ASN A 83 -1.13 9.35 -17.67
N LYS A 84 -2.43 9.01 -17.65
CA LYS A 84 -3.27 8.94 -18.86
C LYS A 84 -4.08 10.22 -19.11
N HIS A 85 -4.50 10.91 -18.06
CA HIS A 85 -5.54 11.94 -18.18
C HIS A 85 -5.16 13.30 -17.57
N ILE A 86 -4.16 13.36 -16.71
CA ILE A 86 -3.71 14.61 -16.07
C ILE A 86 -2.16 14.64 -16.02
N PRO A 87 -1.44 14.54 -17.15
CA PRO A 87 0.03 14.45 -17.13
C PRO A 87 0.70 15.68 -16.51
N ALA A 88 0.04 16.84 -16.52
CA ALA A 88 0.51 18.06 -15.85
C ALA A 88 0.59 17.94 -14.31
N MET A 89 -0.04 16.91 -13.72
CA MET A 89 0.04 16.64 -12.28
C MET A 89 1.34 15.91 -11.89
N LYS A 90 2.02 15.26 -12.82
CA LYS A 90 3.23 14.42 -12.53
C LYS A 90 4.26 15.12 -11.63
N PRO A 91 4.61 16.41 -11.83
CA PRO A 91 5.61 17.06 -10.98
C PRO A 91 5.21 17.17 -9.50
N TYR A 92 3.90 17.11 -9.25
CA TYR A 92 3.34 17.25 -7.90
C TYR A 92 3.11 15.93 -7.20
N VAL A 93 3.22 14.79 -7.90
CA VAL A 93 3.08 13.46 -7.31
C VAL A 93 4.37 13.09 -6.60
N SER A 94 4.26 12.50 -5.39
CA SER A 94 5.42 11.93 -4.69
C SER A 94 6.09 10.86 -5.55
N GLY A 95 7.42 10.83 -5.54
CA GLY A 95 8.22 9.79 -6.17
C GLY A 95 8.39 8.54 -5.30
N THR A 96 7.88 8.57 -4.07
CA THR A 96 8.02 7.50 -3.10
C THR A 96 7.30 6.23 -3.53
N GLY A 97 7.92 5.07 -3.26
CA GLY A 97 7.30 3.76 -3.44
C GLY A 97 6.10 3.55 -2.51
N SER A 98 5.13 2.77 -2.95
CA SER A 98 4.00 2.39 -2.11
C SER A 98 4.41 1.41 -1.00
N PRO A 99 3.56 1.20 0.05
CA PRO A 99 3.79 0.16 1.04
C PRO A 99 4.02 -1.23 0.45
N MET A 100 3.34 -1.58 -0.66
CA MET A 100 3.56 -2.83 -1.38
C MET A 100 4.99 -2.90 -1.96
N TYR A 101 5.47 -1.80 -2.54
CA TYR A 101 6.82 -1.69 -3.10
C TYR A 101 7.90 -1.99 -2.05
N TYR A 102 7.82 -1.38 -0.87
CA TYR A 102 8.81 -1.59 0.20
C TYR A 102 8.65 -2.97 0.86
N ALA A 103 7.43 -3.42 1.13
CA ALA A 103 7.19 -4.76 1.69
C ALA A 103 7.72 -5.88 0.79
N ALA A 104 7.61 -5.72 -0.54
CA ALA A 104 8.18 -6.67 -1.49
C ALA A 104 9.71 -6.72 -1.41
N ARG A 105 10.36 -5.59 -1.19
CA ARG A 105 11.83 -5.53 -1.00
C ARG A 105 12.26 -6.16 0.31
N ILE A 106 11.55 -5.92 1.39
CA ILE A 106 11.75 -6.61 2.67
C ILE A 106 11.64 -8.13 2.47
N ALA A 107 10.63 -8.58 1.71
CA ALA A 107 10.46 -9.99 1.38
C ALA A 107 11.63 -10.55 0.56
N LYS A 108 12.10 -9.84 -0.45
CA LYS A 108 13.23 -10.23 -1.31
C LYS A 108 14.57 -10.19 -0.57
N GLU A 109 14.76 -9.26 0.35
CA GLU A 109 15.96 -9.21 1.20
C GLU A 109 16.05 -10.45 2.09
N LYS A 110 14.93 -10.83 2.73
CA LYS A 110 14.85 -12.01 3.59
C LYS A 110 14.87 -13.33 2.81
N TYR A 111 14.28 -13.35 1.63
CA TYR A 111 14.11 -14.52 0.75
C TYR A 111 14.43 -14.15 -0.70
N PRO A 112 15.72 -14.06 -1.10
CA PRO A 112 16.12 -13.52 -2.41
C PRO A 112 15.50 -14.26 -3.61
N ASP A 113 15.35 -15.59 -3.51
CA ASP A 113 14.85 -16.43 -4.60
C ASP A 113 13.34 -16.66 -4.54
N ALA A 114 12.67 -16.18 -3.48
CA ALA A 114 11.25 -16.42 -3.30
C ALA A 114 10.40 -15.63 -4.31
N LYS A 115 9.28 -16.22 -4.70
CA LYS A 115 8.20 -15.53 -5.39
C LYS A 115 7.38 -14.74 -4.37
N VAL A 116 7.12 -13.46 -4.67
CA VAL A 116 6.35 -12.57 -3.79
C VAL A 116 4.94 -12.41 -4.33
N VAL A 117 3.96 -12.68 -3.47
CA VAL A 117 2.53 -12.54 -3.76
C VAL A 117 1.96 -11.44 -2.86
N PHE A 118 1.52 -10.34 -3.45
CA PHE A 118 0.72 -9.36 -2.70
C PHE A 118 -0.72 -9.85 -2.58
N ILE A 119 -1.26 -9.77 -1.36
CA ILE A 119 -2.66 -10.08 -1.05
C ILE A 119 -3.34 -8.83 -0.48
N GLY A 120 -4.36 -8.32 -1.18
CA GLY A 120 -5.02 -7.08 -0.77
C GLY A 120 -6.32 -6.81 -1.53
N PRO A 121 -7.06 -5.73 -1.20
CA PRO A 121 -8.39 -5.50 -1.75
C PRO A 121 -8.38 -4.89 -3.16
N CYS A 122 -7.24 -4.34 -3.60
CA CYS A 122 -7.18 -3.42 -4.74
C CYS A 122 -6.68 -4.09 -6.01
N VAL A 123 -7.56 -4.25 -7.01
CA VAL A 123 -7.19 -4.80 -8.34
C VAL A 123 -6.22 -3.91 -9.12
N ALA A 124 -6.20 -2.59 -8.86
CA ALA A 124 -5.27 -1.67 -9.52
C ALA A 124 -3.80 -1.93 -9.13
N LYS A 125 -3.54 -2.62 -8.02
CA LYS A 125 -2.20 -3.10 -7.62
C LYS A 125 -1.59 -4.05 -8.66
N ARG A 126 -2.40 -4.73 -9.47
CA ARG A 126 -1.91 -5.51 -10.63
C ARG A 126 -1.15 -4.64 -11.63
N LYS A 127 -1.59 -3.38 -11.81
CA LYS A 127 -0.91 -2.45 -12.73
C LYS A 127 0.40 -1.91 -12.13
N GLU A 128 0.42 -1.70 -10.83
CA GLU A 128 1.63 -1.33 -10.11
C GLU A 128 2.67 -2.45 -10.17
N ALA A 129 2.28 -3.70 -9.87
CA ALA A 129 3.16 -4.87 -9.91
C ALA A 129 3.77 -5.13 -11.31
N GLN A 130 3.09 -4.75 -12.40
CA GLN A 130 3.66 -4.85 -13.75
C GLN A 130 4.88 -3.94 -13.97
N ARG A 131 5.10 -2.97 -13.07
CA ARG A 131 6.20 -2.01 -13.11
C ARG A 131 7.27 -2.31 -12.05
N ASP A 132 7.01 -3.28 -11.18
CA ASP A 132 7.88 -3.63 -10.06
C ASP A 132 8.26 -5.11 -10.12
N GLU A 133 9.53 -5.39 -10.40
CA GLU A 133 10.07 -6.75 -10.50
C GLU A 133 10.09 -7.51 -9.16
N ALA A 134 9.95 -6.81 -8.02
CA ALA A 134 9.94 -7.46 -6.71
C ALA A 134 8.61 -8.16 -6.38
N VAL A 135 7.51 -7.79 -7.07
CA VAL A 135 6.18 -8.40 -6.87
C VAL A 135 5.86 -9.31 -8.05
N ASP A 136 5.84 -10.61 -7.82
CA ASP A 136 5.59 -11.60 -8.88
C ASP A 136 4.09 -11.80 -9.18
N PHE A 137 3.24 -11.73 -8.16
CA PHE A 137 1.79 -11.98 -8.30
C PHE A 137 0.96 -11.08 -7.40
N ILE A 138 -0.27 -10.81 -7.83
CA ILE A 138 -1.29 -10.09 -7.06
C ILE A 138 -2.51 -11.00 -6.89
N MET A 139 -3.04 -11.04 -5.68
CA MET A 139 -4.24 -11.76 -5.32
C MET A 139 -5.17 -10.83 -4.51
N THR A 140 -6.47 -10.84 -4.81
CA THR A 140 -7.46 -10.15 -3.98
C THR A 140 -7.83 -11.01 -2.77
N PHE A 141 -8.50 -10.40 -1.77
CA PHE A 141 -8.99 -11.17 -0.62
C PHE A 141 -10.04 -12.20 -1.03
N GLU A 142 -10.88 -11.91 -2.04
CA GLU A 142 -11.86 -12.84 -2.58
C GLU A 142 -11.17 -14.01 -3.31
N GLU A 143 -10.10 -13.74 -4.06
CA GLU A 143 -9.31 -14.78 -4.71
C GLU A 143 -8.60 -15.65 -3.68
N MET A 144 -8.07 -15.05 -2.60
CA MET A 144 -7.49 -15.78 -1.48
C MET A 144 -8.53 -16.68 -0.79
N ALA A 145 -9.73 -16.14 -0.49
CA ALA A 145 -10.81 -16.91 0.09
C ALA A 145 -11.22 -18.08 -0.80
N SER A 146 -11.23 -17.88 -2.12
CA SER A 146 -11.50 -18.95 -3.10
C SER A 146 -10.43 -20.04 -3.09
N VAL A 147 -9.15 -19.68 -2.85
CA VAL A 147 -8.07 -20.67 -2.68
C VAL A 147 -8.30 -21.49 -1.40
N PHE A 148 -8.66 -20.85 -0.29
CA PHE A 148 -8.95 -21.55 0.96
C PHE A 148 -10.11 -22.52 0.77
N ALA A 149 -11.21 -22.08 0.16
CA ALA A 149 -12.36 -22.93 -0.13
C ALA A 149 -11.99 -24.13 -1.04
N GLY A 150 -11.19 -23.88 -2.08
CA GLY A 150 -10.76 -24.93 -3.02
C GLY A 150 -9.78 -25.96 -2.43
N LEU A 151 -9.14 -25.62 -1.30
CA LEU A 151 -8.23 -26.50 -0.56
C LEU A 151 -8.86 -27.07 0.72
N ASP A 152 -10.15 -26.77 0.97
CA ASP A 152 -10.88 -27.14 2.20
C ASP A 152 -10.19 -26.63 3.48
N ILE A 153 -9.59 -25.42 3.41
CA ILE A 153 -8.94 -24.79 4.56
C ILE A 153 -9.98 -23.93 5.29
N GLN A 154 -10.26 -24.30 6.54
CA GLN A 154 -11.12 -23.53 7.45
C GLN A 154 -10.24 -22.59 8.27
N MET A 155 -10.33 -21.27 7.99
CA MET A 155 -9.46 -20.27 8.65
C MET A 155 -9.59 -20.29 10.17
N GLU A 156 -10.81 -20.50 10.68
CA GLU A 156 -11.12 -20.53 12.12
C GLU A 156 -10.44 -21.71 12.84
N GLN A 157 -10.06 -22.74 12.11
CA GLN A 157 -9.36 -23.93 12.61
C GLN A 157 -7.86 -23.89 12.35
N ALA A 158 -7.39 -22.91 11.60
CA ALA A 158 -5.98 -22.78 11.30
C ALA A 158 -5.18 -22.50 12.59
N LYS A 159 -4.02 -23.15 12.71
CA LYS A 159 -3.08 -22.85 13.79
C LYS A 159 -2.61 -21.41 13.65
N PRO A 160 -2.80 -20.56 14.68
CA PRO A 160 -2.37 -19.17 14.62
C PRO A 160 -0.88 -19.04 14.25
N TYR A 161 -0.58 -18.14 13.34
CA TYR A 161 0.78 -17.78 12.95
C TYR A 161 1.04 -16.32 13.31
N SER A 162 1.98 -16.12 14.22
CA SER A 162 2.43 -14.77 14.62
C SER A 162 3.74 -14.48 13.93
N MET A 163 3.80 -13.30 13.33
CA MET A 163 5.02 -12.82 12.67
C MET A 163 6.04 -12.34 13.71
N SER A 164 7.32 -12.42 13.32
CA SER A 164 8.43 -12.01 14.18
C SER A 164 8.55 -10.49 14.35
N PHE A 165 7.83 -9.71 13.56
CA PHE A 165 7.90 -8.24 13.52
C PHE A 165 6.49 -7.65 13.53
N THR A 166 6.26 -6.74 14.48
CA THR A 166 5.03 -5.95 14.56
C THR A 166 5.29 -4.54 14.03
N SER A 167 4.53 -4.12 13.03
CA SER A 167 4.53 -2.73 12.58
C SER A 167 3.88 -1.82 13.63
N VAL A 168 4.24 -0.53 13.61
CA VAL A 168 3.61 0.46 14.49
C VAL A 168 2.14 0.70 14.10
N ARG A 169 1.35 1.16 15.06
CA ARG A 169 -0.09 1.41 14.90
C ARG A 169 -0.42 2.30 13.70
N GLU A 170 0.39 3.32 13.46
CA GLU A 170 0.24 4.29 12.37
C GLU A 170 0.34 3.63 11.00
N ALA A 171 1.17 2.61 10.85
CA ALA A 171 1.31 1.85 9.62
C ALA A 171 0.05 1.02 9.28
N HIS A 172 -0.68 0.55 10.27
CA HIS A 172 -2.00 -0.10 10.06
C HIS A 172 -3.07 0.89 9.61
N GLY A 173 -2.93 2.17 9.95
CA GLY A 173 -3.82 3.26 9.54
C GLY A 173 -3.89 3.47 8.03
N PHE A 174 -2.90 3.02 7.25
CA PHE A 174 -2.91 3.09 5.77
C PHE A 174 -4.10 2.39 5.11
N ALA A 175 -4.79 1.52 5.83
CA ALA A 175 -6.02 0.89 5.36
C ALA A 175 -7.23 1.83 5.34
N GLN A 176 -7.12 3.00 5.96
CA GLN A 176 -8.21 3.97 6.11
C GLN A 176 -7.93 5.26 5.32
N ALA A 177 -8.99 5.92 4.94
CA ALA A 177 -8.93 7.23 4.30
C ALA A 177 -8.34 8.27 5.30
N GLY A 178 -7.33 9.02 4.87
CA GLY A 178 -6.57 9.93 5.73
C GLY A 178 -5.42 9.26 6.49
N GLY A 179 -5.23 7.95 6.32
CA GLY A 179 -4.22 7.19 7.06
C GLY A 179 -2.78 7.52 6.65
N VAL A 180 -2.54 7.74 5.37
CA VAL A 180 -1.21 8.18 4.88
C VAL A 180 -0.90 9.56 5.41
N MET A 181 -1.83 10.49 5.25
CA MET A 181 -1.72 11.86 5.75
C MET A 181 -1.46 11.89 7.27
N GLY A 182 -2.23 11.10 8.03
CA GLY A 182 -2.08 10.99 9.49
C GLY A 182 -0.70 10.46 9.89
N ALA A 183 -0.21 9.44 9.21
CA ALA A 183 1.09 8.83 9.49
C ALA A 183 2.25 9.77 9.13
N VAL A 184 2.20 10.47 7.99
CA VAL A 184 3.20 11.47 7.59
C VAL A 184 3.23 12.63 8.60
N LYS A 185 2.07 13.14 9.03
CA LYS A 185 2.00 14.19 10.07
C LYS A 185 2.57 13.72 11.40
N ALA A 186 2.27 12.50 11.82
CA ALA A 186 2.82 11.93 13.05
C ALA A 186 4.36 11.79 12.98
N TYR A 187 4.89 11.45 11.82
CA TYR A 187 6.34 11.36 11.58
C TYR A 187 7.01 12.74 11.65
N LEU A 188 6.40 13.77 11.06
CA LEU A 188 6.93 15.14 11.02
C LEU A 188 6.87 15.87 12.38
N LYS A 189 6.09 15.38 13.33
CA LYS A 189 5.97 15.95 14.70
C LYS A 189 5.62 17.46 14.66
N GLU A 190 6.49 18.30 15.21
CA GLU A 190 6.29 19.76 15.32
C GLU A 190 6.20 20.46 13.95
N GLU A 191 6.83 19.93 12.92
CA GLU A 191 6.73 20.47 11.55
C GLU A 191 5.35 20.23 10.94
N ALA A 192 4.62 19.23 11.40
CA ALA A 192 3.28 18.91 10.94
C ALA A 192 2.27 20.05 11.12
N ASP A 193 2.44 20.89 12.16
CA ASP A 193 1.55 22.01 12.43
C ASP A 193 1.64 23.13 11.38
N LYS A 194 2.74 23.17 10.64
CA LYS A 194 2.97 24.12 9.53
C LYS A 194 2.39 23.63 8.21
N ILE A 195 1.97 22.36 8.13
CA ILE A 195 1.53 21.70 6.91
C ILE A 195 0.01 21.52 6.94
N ASN A 196 -0.67 22.26 6.05
CA ASN A 196 -2.08 21.98 5.79
C ASN A 196 -2.19 20.75 4.88
N ALA A 197 -2.77 19.69 5.41
CA ALA A 197 -2.99 18.44 4.70
C ALA A 197 -4.47 18.25 4.37
N VAL A 198 -4.75 17.83 3.14
CA VAL A 198 -6.10 17.69 2.60
C VAL A 198 -6.26 16.31 1.95
N GLN A 199 -7.45 15.74 2.06
CA GLN A 199 -7.80 14.48 1.44
C GLN A 199 -8.67 14.68 0.21
N VAL A 200 -8.36 13.93 -0.85
CA VAL A 200 -9.20 13.75 -2.04
C VAL A 200 -9.54 12.26 -2.12
N ALA A 201 -10.68 11.90 -1.60
CA ALA A 201 -11.22 10.55 -1.67
C ALA A 201 -12.21 10.42 -2.84
N ASN A 202 -12.33 9.19 -3.36
CA ASN A 202 -13.25 8.86 -4.45
C ASN A 202 -13.01 9.72 -5.71
N LEU A 203 -12.26 9.23 -6.67
CA LEU A 203 -11.91 9.93 -7.91
C LEU A 203 -13.14 10.14 -8.83
N ASP A 204 -14.14 10.85 -8.32
CA ASP A 204 -15.31 11.27 -9.08
C ASP A 204 -15.01 12.46 -10.01
N LYS A 205 -16.00 12.92 -10.77
CA LYS A 205 -15.84 14.06 -11.70
C LYS A 205 -15.38 15.34 -11.01
N LYS A 206 -15.83 15.60 -9.78
CA LYS A 206 -15.48 16.81 -9.01
C LYS A 206 -14.02 16.71 -8.55
N ALA A 207 -13.62 15.59 -7.97
CA ALA A 207 -12.24 15.33 -7.55
C ALA A 207 -11.26 15.43 -8.74
N ILE A 208 -11.57 14.77 -9.86
CA ILE A 208 -10.77 14.85 -11.09
C ILE A 208 -10.68 16.28 -11.62
N GLY A 209 -11.79 17.03 -11.59
CA GLY A 209 -11.82 18.44 -11.98
C GLY A 209 -10.92 19.31 -11.09
N SER A 210 -10.95 19.08 -9.78
CA SER A 210 -10.08 19.77 -8.81
C SER A 210 -8.60 19.45 -9.06
N LEU A 211 -8.23 18.18 -9.25
CA LEU A 211 -6.86 17.77 -9.56
C LEU A 211 -6.34 18.41 -10.85
N ARG A 212 -7.17 18.52 -11.89
CA ARG A 212 -6.83 19.23 -13.14
C ARG A 212 -6.58 20.73 -12.88
N ALA A 213 -7.42 21.36 -12.04
CA ALA A 213 -7.24 22.78 -11.68
C ALA A 213 -5.95 22.98 -10.88
N TYR A 214 -5.63 22.11 -9.92
CA TYR A 214 -4.38 22.18 -9.15
C TYR A 214 -3.16 22.04 -10.08
N ALA A 215 -3.16 21.06 -10.98
CA ALA A 215 -2.09 20.88 -11.95
C ALA A 215 -1.88 22.09 -12.86
N LYS A 216 -2.99 22.72 -13.31
CA LYS A 216 -2.95 23.89 -14.21
C LYS A 216 -2.45 25.16 -13.49
N THR A 217 -2.86 25.35 -12.24
CA THR A 217 -2.59 26.60 -11.50
C THR A 217 -1.33 26.53 -10.63
N GLY A 218 -0.81 25.32 -10.37
CA GLY A 218 0.26 25.08 -9.40
C GLY A 218 -0.17 25.39 -7.96
N LYS A 219 -1.48 25.47 -7.68
CA LYS A 219 -2.05 25.80 -6.37
C LYS A 219 -3.09 24.78 -5.97
N ALA A 220 -3.08 24.38 -4.70
CA ALA A 220 -4.02 23.46 -4.10
C ALA A 220 -4.46 23.97 -2.71
N PRO A 221 -5.52 23.41 -2.11
CA PRO A 221 -6.03 23.86 -0.81
C PRO A 221 -5.11 23.51 0.37
N GLY A 222 -4.10 22.70 0.17
CA GLY A 222 -3.10 22.32 1.17
C GLY A 222 -1.76 22.00 0.53
N GLN A 223 -0.72 21.91 1.35
CA GLN A 223 0.63 21.55 0.92
C GLN A 223 0.79 20.05 0.73
N PHE A 224 0.05 19.22 1.47
CA PHE A 224 0.07 17.78 1.34
C PHE A 224 -1.32 17.25 1.03
N ILE A 225 -1.47 16.49 -0.06
CA ILE A 225 -2.77 16.00 -0.52
C ILE A 225 -2.74 14.49 -0.63
N GLU A 226 -3.46 13.82 0.26
CA GLU A 226 -3.71 12.39 0.12
C GLU A 226 -4.77 12.15 -0.94
N VAL A 227 -4.41 11.41 -2.00
CA VAL A 227 -5.34 11.08 -3.10
C VAL A 227 -5.57 9.57 -3.16
N MET A 228 -6.84 9.18 -3.11
CA MET A 228 -7.25 7.78 -3.17
C MET A 228 -8.55 7.59 -3.98
N ALA A 229 -8.67 6.40 -4.62
CA ALA A 229 -9.86 5.95 -5.33
C ALA A 229 -10.72 5.07 -4.45
#